data_404972c32679538d0295e188edb6571e
#
_entry.id   404972c32679538d0295e188edb6571e
#
_cell.length_a   1.000
_cell.length_b   1.000
_cell.length_c   1.000
_cell.angle_alpha   90.00
_cell.angle_beta   90.00
_cell.angle_gamma   90.00
#
_symmetry.space_group_name_H-M   'P 1'
#
loop_
_entity.id
_entity.type
_entity.pdbx_description
1 polymer ?
#
loop_
_entity_poly.entity_id
_entity_poly.type
_entity_poly.pdbx_seq_one_letter_code
_entity_poly.pdbx_strand_id
1 'polypeptide(L)'
;MKIKDVEIKGFAALAPMAGVADRAMREICAKYGAGFTVGELTSARGVMQGDKKSARLLECFKSDAICASQLFGRDPEIMTQAALRAETLNPDFIDINMGCPAPKVAGHGGGSALMKEPELATKIVQ
;
A
#
# COMPACT_ATOMS: atom_id res chain seq x y z
N MET A 1 15.70 6.03 10.21
CA MET A 1 14.34 6.41 10.65
C MET A 1 13.66 5.17 11.23
N LYS A 2 12.75 5.33 12.21
CA LYS A 2 12.05 4.19 12.83
C LYS A 2 10.54 4.42 12.77
N ILE A 3 9.79 3.40 12.38
CA ILE A 3 8.32 3.39 12.42
C ILE A 3 7.91 2.21 13.31
N LYS A 4 7.33 2.48 14.48
CA LYS A 4 7.16 1.49 15.56
C LYS A 4 8.48 0.76 15.83
N ASP A 5 8.48 -0.57 15.65
CA ASP A 5 9.64 -1.44 15.89
C ASP A 5 10.49 -1.68 14.65
N VAL A 6 10.04 -1.20 13.49
CA VAL A 6 10.75 -1.37 12.21
C VAL A 6 11.75 -0.24 12.00
N GLU A 7 13.04 -0.59 11.93
CA GLU A 7 14.13 0.35 11.64
C GLU A 7 14.36 0.43 10.12
N ILE A 8 14.07 1.61 9.55
CA ILE A 8 14.34 1.90 8.14
C ILE A 8 15.76 2.40 8.00
N LYS A 9 16.60 1.60 7.38
CA LYS A 9 17.99 1.93 7.03
C LYS A 9 18.01 2.56 5.65
N GLY A 10 18.66 3.70 5.51
CA GLY A 10 18.70 4.45 4.25
C GLY A 10 17.79 5.67 4.26
N PHE A 11 17.93 6.49 3.22
CA PHE A 11 17.28 7.79 3.07
C PHE A 11 16.41 7.90 1.81
N ALA A 12 16.33 6.82 1.03
CA ALA A 12 15.48 6.73 -0.16
C ALA A 12 14.53 5.54 -0.05
N ALA A 13 13.36 5.67 -0.65
CA ALA A 13 12.36 4.63 -0.75
C ALA A 13 11.84 4.52 -2.19
N LEU A 14 11.41 3.32 -2.59
CA LEU A 14 10.67 3.18 -3.84
C LEU A 14 9.21 3.50 -3.58
N ALA A 15 8.72 4.55 -4.26
CA ALA A 15 7.31 4.92 -4.23
C ALA A 15 6.44 3.89 -4.97
N PRO A 16 5.14 3.77 -4.61
CA PRO A 16 4.19 2.93 -5.32
C PRO A 16 3.93 3.48 -6.73
N MET A 17 4.17 2.67 -7.74
CA MET A 17 3.96 3.04 -9.15
C MET A 17 3.28 1.88 -9.88
N ALA A 18 2.04 2.10 -10.34
CA ALA A 18 1.26 1.09 -11.05
C ALA A 18 1.96 0.64 -12.33
N GLY A 19 2.15 -0.67 -12.47
CA GLY A 19 2.85 -1.29 -13.59
C GLY A 19 4.38 -1.15 -13.56
N VAL A 20 4.96 -0.60 -12.49
CA VAL A 20 6.40 -0.38 -12.35
C VAL A 20 6.94 -0.94 -11.05
N ALA A 21 6.28 -0.68 -9.92
CA ALA A 21 6.73 -1.14 -8.60
C ALA A 21 6.38 -2.61 -8.35
N ASP A 22 6.60 -3.45 -9.37
CA ASP A 22 6.48 -4.88 -9.28
C ASP A 22 7.61 -5.51 -8.43
N ARG A 23 7.56 -6.82 -8.27
CA ARG A 23 8.58 -7.55 -7.49
C ARG A 23 9.98 -7.28 -8.01
N ALA A 24 10.20 -7.37 -9.32
CA ALA A 24 11.55 -7.25 -9.89
C ALA A 24 12.14 -5.86 -9.64
N MET A 25 11.34 -4.82 -9.84
CA MET A 25 11.76 -3.44 -9.56
C MET A 25 12.06 -3.21 -8.08
N ARG A 26 11.23 -3.74 -7.17
CA ARG A 26 11.46 -3.64 -5.73
C ARG A 26 12.74 -4.34 -5.29
N GLU A 27 13.00 -5.55 -5.79
CA GLU A 27 14.25 -6.29 -5.53
C GLU A 27 15.49 -5.53 -6.04
N ILE A 28 15.41 -4.90 -7.21
CA ILE A 28 16.50 -4.08 -7.75
C ILE A 28 16.74 -2.87 -6.85
N CYS A 29 15.68 -2.12 -6.50
CA CYS A 29 15.81 -0.94 -5.64
C CYS A 29 16.37 -1.30 -4.25
N ALA A 30 15.94 -2.42 -3.67
CA ALA A 30 16.51 -2.93 -2.42
C ALA A 30 18.01 -3.21 -2.52
N LYS A 31 18.47 -3.84 -3.59
CA LYS A 31 19.91 -4.06 -3.86
C LYS A 31 20.71 -2.76 -3.96
N TYR A 32 20.10 -1.70 -4.47
CA TYR A 32 20.73 -0.38 -4.56
C TYR A 32 20.53 0.50 -3.32
N GLY A 33 20.03 -0.07 -2.22
CA GLY A 33 20.00 0.56 -0.91
C GLY A 33 18.72 1.37 -0.62
N ALA A 34 17.61 1.08 -1.29
CA ALA A 34 16.32 1.59 -0.87
C ALA A 34 16.03 1.13 0.58
N GLY A 35 15.68 2.07 1.45
CA GLY A 35 15.39 1.78 2.85
C GLY A 35 14.10 0.97 3.02
N PHE A 36 13.11 1.21 2.16
CA PHE A 36 11.92 0.37 2.01
C PHE A 36 11.31 0.52 0.61
N THR A 37 10.44 -0.40 0.26
CA THR A 37 9.72 -0.40 -1.01
C THR A 37 8.22 -0.50 -0.76
N VAL A 38 7.42 0.21 -1.56
CA VAL A 38 5.97 0.13 -1.51
C VAL A 38 5.46 -0.56 -2.76
N GLY A 39 4.61 -1.57 -2.58
CA GLY A 39 3.97 -2.28 -3.68
C GLY A 39 2.98 -1.42 -4.46
N GLU A 40 2.46 -1.96 -5.55
CA GLU A 40 1.50 -1.24 -6.39
C GLU A 40 0.18 -0.97 -5.67
N LEU A 41 -0.48 0.10 -6.07
CA LEU A 41 -1.78 0.53 -5.58
C LEU A 41 -2.85 -0.56 -5.74
N THR A 42 -3.39 -1.05 -4.63
CA THR A 42 -4.33 -2.16 -4.59
C THR A 42 -5.70 -1.74 -4.06
N SER A 43 -6.76 -2.11 -4.78
CA SER A 43 -8.14 -1.83 -4.38
C SER A 43 -8.56 -2.70 -3.19
N ALA A 44 -8.93 -2.08 -2.06
CA ALA A 44 -9.48 -2.80 -0.91
C ALA A 44 -10.75 -3.59 -1.29
N ARG A 45 -11.64 -3.00 -2.09
CA ARG A 45 -12.84 -3.67 -2.60
C ARG A 45 -12.48 -4.85 -3.51
N GLY A 46 -11.48 -4.71 -4.39
CA GLY A 46 -10.98 -5.81 -5.24
C GLY A 46 -10.47 -6.98 -4.42
N VAL A 47 -9.72 -6.70 -3.35
CA VAL A 47 -9.24 -7.72 -2.39
C VAL A 47 -10.41 -8.48 -1.77
N MET A 48 -11.44 -7.77 -1.32
CA MET A 48 -12.62 -8.36 -0.69
C MET A 48 -13.49 -9.14 -1.65
N GLN A 49 -13.50 -8.78 -2.93
CA GLN A 49 -14.18 -9.52 -4.00
C GLN A 49 -13.40 -10.74 -4.50
N GLY A 50 -12.21 -11.01 -3.95
CA GLY A 50 -11.39 -12.16 -4.33
C GLY A 50 -10.69 -11.98 -5.69
N ASP A 51 -10.50 -10.74 -6.16
CA ASP A 51 -9.76 -10.47 -7.39
C ASP A 51 -8.30 -10.93 -7.27
N LYS A 52 -7.92 -11.88 -8.12
CA LYS A 52 -6.58 -12.49 -8.12
C LYS A 52 -5.47 -11.48 -8.38
N LYS A 53 -5.73 -10.45 -9.21
CA LYS A 53 -4.75 -9.41 -9.48
C LYS A 53 -4.52 -8.57 -8.23
N SER A 54 -5.58 -8.13 -7.57
CA SER A 54 -5.49 -7.37 -6.30
C SER A 54 -4.75 -8.17 -5.22
N ALA A 55 -5.03 -9.47 -5.10
CA ALA A 55 -4.33 -10.34 -4.15
C ALA A 55 -2.81 -10.40 -4.43
N ARG A 56 -2.41 -10.55 -5.70
CA ARG A 56 -0.98 -10.57 -6.08
C ARG A 56 -0.27 -9.26 -5.84
N LEU A 57 -0.94 -8.12 -6.00
CA LEU A 57 -0.34 -6.80 -5.77
C LEU A 57 -0.01 -6.55 -4.29
N LEU A 58 -0.68 -7.24 -3.36
CA LEU A 58 -0.40 -7.14 -1.92
C LEU A 58 0.81 -7.96 -1.48
N GLU A 59 1.31 -8.88 -2.32
CA GLU A 59 2.39 -9.78 -1.91
C GLU A 59 3.68 -9.00 -1.61
N CYS A 60 4.20 -9.23 -0.41
CA CYS A 60 5.54 -8.86 -0.01
C CYS A 60 6.45 -10.09 -0.01
N PHE A 61 7.67 -9.93 -0.49
CA PHE A 61 8.63 -11.03 -0.59
C PHE A 61 9.78 -10.78 0.38
N LYS A 62 10.23 -11.84 1.05
CA LYS A 62 11.34 -11.76 2.02
C LYS A 62 12.66 -11.26 1.44
N SER A 63 12.81 -11.28 0.10
CA SER A 63 13.97 -10.70 -0.59
C SER A 63 13.91 -9.17 -0.68
N ASP A 64 12.74 -8.58 -0.45
CA ASP A 64 12.61 -7.13 -0.33
C ASP A 64 13.21 -6.69 1.00
N ALA A 65 13.86 -5.54 1.07
CA ALA A 65 14.45 -5.03 2.31
C ALA A 65 13.34 -4.84 3.36
N ILE A 66 12.59 -3.77 3.29
CA ILE A 66 11.37 -3.54 4.05
C ILE A 66 10.27 -3.33 3.03
N CYS A 67 9.15 -4.00 3.18
CA CYS A 67 8.09 -4.02 2.20
C CYS A 67 6.77 -3.52 2.76
N ALA A 68 6.15 -2.58 2.08
CA ALA A 68 4.79 -2.13 2.36
C ALA A 68 3.81 -2.59 1.28
N SER A 69 2.65 -3.09 1.72
CA SER A 69 1.49 -3.32 0.86
C SER A 69 0.63 -2.07 0.85
N GLN A 70 0.30 -1.53 -0.34
CA GLN A 70 -0.52 -0.32 -0.43
C GLN A 70 -1.98 -0.63 -0.75
N LEU A 71 -2.89 -0.07 0.04
CA LEU A 71 -4.34 -0.15 -0.16
C LEU A 71 -4.94 1.21 -0.49
N PHE A 72 -5.99 1.21 -1.30
CA PHE A 72 -6.88 2.37 -1.45
C PHE A 72 -8.35 1.97 -1.36
N GLY A 73 -9.14 2.88 -0.83
CA GLY A 73 -10.59 2.74 -0.68
C GLY A 73 -11.15 3.96 0.03
N ARG A 74 -12.48 3.99 0.22
CA ARG A 74 -13.14 5.04 1.00
C ARG A 74 -14.03 4.48 2.13
N ASP A 75 -14.31 3.20 2.10
CA ASP A 75 -15.15 2.54 3.09
C ASP A 75 -14.28 2.01 4.22
N PRO A 76 -14.43 2.51 5.48
CA PRO A 76 -13.58 2.10 6.60
C PRO A 76 -13.66 0.61 6.89
N GLU A 77 -14.86 0.01 6.80
CA GLU A 77 -15.04 -1.42 7.08
C GLU A 77 -14.33 -2.30 6.03
N ILE A 78 -14.52 -1.97 4.75
CA ILE A 78 -13.84 -2.68 3.65
C ILE A 78 -12.32 -2.47 3.75
N MET A 79 -11.85 -1.28 4.12
CA MET A 79 -10.42 -1.00 4.31
C MET A 79 -9.86 -1.82 5.46
N THR A 80 -10.55 -1.91 6.58
CA THR A 80 -10.15 -2.75 7.73
C THR A 80 -10.04 -4.22 7.32
N GLN A 81 -11.05 -4.77 6.68
CA GLN A 81 -11.03 -6.18 6.24
C GLN A 81 -9.93 -6.46 5.22
N ALA A 82 -9.71 -5.55 4.28
CA ALA A 82 -8.62 -5.67 3.31
C ALA A 82 -7.24 -5.57 3.96
N ALA A 83 -7.09 -4.70 4.98
CA ALA A 83 -5.86 -4.59 5.76
C ALA A 83 -5.56 -5.87 6.53
N LEU A 84 -6.55 -6.43 7.23
CA LEU A 84 -6.41 -7.72 7.92
C LEU A 84 -6.00 -8.85 6.94
N ARG A 85 -6.54 -8.83 5.73
CA ARG A 85 -6.15 -9.79 4.69
C ARG A 85 -4.73 -9.53 4.18
N ALA A 86 -4.32 -8.28 3.99
CA ALA A 86 -2.95 -7.95 3.62
C ALA A 86 -1.95 -8.36 4.70
N GLU A 87 -2.30 -8.22 5.97
CA GLU A 87 -1.47 -8.62 7.12
C GLU A 87 -1.10 -10.10 7.09
N THR A 88 -1.99 -10.98 6.58
CA THR A 88 -1.68 -12.42 6.45
C THR A 88 -0.52 -12.71 5.49
N LEU A 89 -0.13 -11.74 4.66
CA LEU A 89 0.99 -11.84 3.73
C LEU A 89 2.31 -11.29 4.32
N ASN A 90 2.30 -10.95 5.62
CA ASN A 90 3.45 -10.44 6.39
C ASN A 90 4.17 -9.24 5.77
N PRO A 91 3.49 -8.16 5.33
CA PRO A 91 4.17 -6.92 5.02
C PRO A 91 4.72 -6.30 6.32
N ASP A 92 5.80 -5.52 6.20
CA ASP A 92 6.31 -4.74 7.34
C ASP A 92 5.37 -3.58 7.68
N PHE A 93 4.66 -3.05 6.66
CA PHE A 93 3.68 -1.99 6.79
C PHE A 93 2.49 -2.21 5.87
N ILE A 94 1.35 -1.65 6.27
CA ILE A 94 0.23 -1.39 5.37
C ILE A 94 0.17 0.11 5.13
N ASP A 95 0.30 0.51 3.88
CA ASP A 95 0.26 1.91 3.45
C ASP A 95 -1.12 2.24 2.90
N ILE A 96 -1.70 3.36 3.33
CA ILE A 96 -3.03 3.80 2.89
C ILE A 96 -2.87 4.96 1.91
N ASN A 97 -3.30 4.74 0.66
CA ASN A 97 -3.20 5.77 -0.36
C ASN A 97 -4.23 6.87 -0.17
N MET A 98 -3.75 8.08 0.10
CA MET A 98 -4.55 9.31 0.21
C MET A 98 -4.10 10.40 -0.78
N GLY A 99 -3.29 10.04 -1.78
CA GLY A 99 -2.70 11.02 -2.70
C GLY A 99 -2.99 10.79 -4.18
N CYS A 100 -3.40 9.60 -4.59
CA CYS A 100 -3.60 9.28 -6.01
C CYS A 100 -4.75 10.10 -6.63
N PRO A 101 -4.49 10.92 -7.67
CA PRO A 101 -5.51 11.73 -8.32
C PRO A 101 -6.21 11.01 -9.48
N ALA A 102 -5.81 9.78 -9.81
CA ALA A 102 -6.33 9.05 -10.96
C ALA A 102 -7.86 8.91 -10.90
N PRO A 103 -8.60 9.16 -12.01
CA PRO A 103 -10.06 9.11 -12.01
C PRO A 103 -10.64 7.78 -11.50
N LYS A 104 -9.96 6.66 -11.75
CA LYS A 104 -10.36 5.33 -11.25
C LYS A 104 -10.26 5.19 -9.73
N VAL A 105 -9.53 6.06 -9.06
CA VAL A 105 -9.34 6.07 -7.61
C VAL A 105 -10.11 7.23 -6.98
N ALA A 106 -9.77 8.46 -7.36
CA ALA A 106 -10.36 9.67 -6.80
C ALA A 106 -11.84 9.84 -7.20
N GLY A 107 -12.23 9.41 -8.41
CA GLY A 107 -13.63 9.45 -8.84
C GLY A 107 -14.56 8.52 -8.05
N HIS A 108 -14.00 7.56 -7.32
CA HIS A 108 -14.74 6.70 -6.39
C HIS A 108 -14.54 7.07 -4.92
N GLY A 109 -13.99 8.26 -4.65
CA GLY A 109 -13.83 8.83 -3.32
C GLY A 109 -12.62 8.31 -2.53
N GLY A 110 -11.73 7.51 -3.15
CA GLY A 110 -10.46 7.10 -2.56
C GLY A 110 -9.29 8.01 -2.96
N GLY A 111 -8.08 7.65 -2.55
CA GLY A 111 -6.88 8.41 -2.90
C GLY A 111 -6.96 9.89 -2.50
N SER A 112 -6.65 10.80 -3.42
CA SER A 112 -6.65 12.24 -3.14
C SER A 112 -8.02 12.82 -2.77
N ALA A 113 -9.12 12.15 -3.09
CA ALA A 113 -10.46 12.58 -2.69
C ALA A 113 -10.64 12.57 -1.17
N LEU A 114 -9.96 11.67 -0.45
CA LEU A 114 -10.00 11.62 1.02
C LEU A 114 -9.47 12.89 1.69
N MET A 115 -8.63 13.67 1.02
CA MET A 115 -8.15 14.95 1.55
C MET A 115 -9.27 15.98 1.75
N LYS A 116 -10.42 15.81 1.07
CA LYS A 116 -11.61 16.65 1.24
C LYS A 116 -12.52 16.15 2.36
N GLU A 117 -12.28 14.97 2.90
CA GLU A 117 -13.09 14.29 3.90
C GLU A 117 -12.21 13.83 5.09
N PRO A 118 -11.64 14.76 5.88
CA PRO A 118 -10.67 14.42 6.94
C PRO A 118 -11.26 13.52 8.03
N GLU A 119 -12.55 13.65 8.34
CA GLU A 119 -13.22 12.77 9.29
C GLU A 119 -13.31 11.33 8.77
N LEU A 120 -13.57 11.15 7.47
CA LEU A 120 -13.56 9.83 6.85
C LEU A 120 -12.14 9.25 6.80
N ALA A 121 -11.15 10.06 6.44
CA ALA A 121 -9.75 9.66 6.46
C ALA A 121 -9.32 9.17 7.86
N THR A 122 -9.74 9.89 8.90
CA THR A 122 -9.49 9.49 10.29
C THR A 122 -10.12 8.12 10.62
N LYS A 123 -11.37 7.89 10.23
CA LYS A 123 -12.04 6.59 10.45
C LYS A 123 -11.37 5.42 9.72
N ILE A 124 -10.75 5.69 8.57
CA ILE A 124 -10.03 4.66 7.81
C ILE A 124 -8.70 4.28 8.51
N VAL A 125 -8.08 5.23 9.23
CA VAL A 125 -6.79 4.99 9.90
C VAL A 125 -6.96 4.38 11.30
N GLN A 126 -8.11 4.57 11.94
CA GLN A 126 -8.44 3.99 13.25
C GLN A 126 -8.73 2.50 13.20
#